data_4d96553f6f74fa1dda87becc60f97f5c
#
_entry.id   4d96553f6f74fa1dda87becc60f97f5c
#
_cell.length_a   1.000
_cell.length_b   1.000
_cell.length_c   1.000
_cell.angle_alpha   90.00
_cell.angle_beta   90.00
_cell.angle_gamma   90.00
#
_symmetry.space_group_name_H-M   'P 1'
#
loop_
_entity.id
_entity.type
_entity.pdbx_description
1 polymer ?
#
loop_
_entity_poly.entity_id
_entity_poly.type
_entity_poly.pdbx_seq_one_letter_code
_entity_poly.pdbx_strand_id
1 'polypeptide(L)'
;MPDLSFQIEGADVVANAATPLLAFKLRLTDTNPEQTIHTVALRCQIQLEVTRRKYTPEDQERLLDLFGEPSRWGQTLRNLLWTHANLVVPSFKGTTLIDLPVPCTFDFNVAATKYFDGLANGEVPICLQFSGTIFYASAEGGLQVAPISWDKEARFKLPVKIWRDMMESYFPNSAWLCLHKDAFDRLYQYKVRHGIPTWEETLERIIPVEETEEKVMG
;
A
#
# COMPACT_ATOMS: atom_id res chain seq x y z
N MET A 1 -33.60 6.04 1.45
CA MET A 1 -32.25 6.37 0.93
C MET A 1 -31.35 5.23 1.37
N PRO A 2 -30.55 4.63 0.49
CA PRO A 2 -29.64 3.55 0.85
C PRO A 2 -28.59 4.03 1.86
N ASP A 3 -28.23 3.13 2.77
CA ASP A 3 -27.15 3.34 3.74
C ASP A 3 -26.22 2.14 3.69
N LEU A 4 -25.08 2.32 3.00
CA LEU A 4 -24.12 1.27 2.76
C LEU A 4 -23.14 1.13 3.94
N SER A 5 -22.87 -0.09 4.35
CA SER A 5 -21.75 -0.46 5.20
C SER A 5 -20.67 -1.15 4.36
N PHE A 6 -19.41 -1.02 4.81
CA PHE A 6 -18.22 -1.48 4.11
C PHE A 6 -17.38 -2.35 5.04
N GLN A 7 -16.93 -3.50 4.54
CA GLN A 7 -16.06 -4.42 5.28
C GLN A 7 -15.01 -5.01 4.35
N ILE A 8 -13.75 -5.07 4.81
CA ILE A 8 -12.69 -5.77 4.11
C ILE A 8 -12.58 -7.19 4.68
N GLU A 9 -12.72 -8.19 3.82
CA GLU A 9 -12.66 -9.61 4.19
C GLU A 9 -11.29 -10.23 3.96
N GLY A 10 -10.49 -9.62 3.10
CA GLY A 10 -9.16 -10.13 2.77
C GLY A 10 -8.45 -9.23 1.77
N ALA A 11 -7.23 -9.61 1.46
CA ALA A 11 -6.41 -9.00 0.42
C ALA A 11 -5.60 -10.09 -0.27
N ASP A 12 -5.59 -10.06 -1.60
CA ASP A 12 -4.84 -11.01 -2.42
C ASP A 12 -3.96 -10.28 -3.44
N VAL A 13 -2.90 -10.95 -3.85
CA VAL A 13 -2.08 -10.51 -4.98
C VAL A 13 -2.81 -10.83 -6.28
N VAL A 14 -2.92 -9.84 -7.17
CA VAL A 14 -3.48 -10.07 -8.50
C VAL A 14 -2.38 -10.65 -9.40
N ALA A 15 -2.48 -11.94 -9.70
CA ALA A 15 -1.51 -12.60 -10.57
C ALA A 15 -1.59 -12.07 -12.00
N ASN A 16 -0.42 -12.00 -12.67
CA ASN A 16 -0.28 -11.61 -14.08
C ASN A 16 -0.82 -10.20 -14.43
N ALA A 17 -0.94 -9.29 -13.46
CA ALA A 17 -1.20 -7.90 -13.76
C ALA A 17 0.07 -7.24 -14.37
N ALA A 18 -0.11 -6.17 -15.15
CA ALA A 18 1.02 -5.47 -15.78
C ALA A 18 1.96 -4.77 -14.79
N THR A 19 1.48 -4.52 -13.58
CA THR A 19 2.22 -3.88 -12.47
C THR A 19 1.82 -4.54 -11.16
N PRO A 20 2.62 -4.43 -10.08
CA PRO A 20 2.22 -4.90 -8.76
C PRO A 20 0.85 -4.38 -8.37
N LEU A 21 -0.06 -5.29 -8.09
CA LEU A 21 -1.46 -4.98 -7.81
C LEU A 21 -1.99 -5.88 -6.69
N LEU A 22 -2.58 -5.27 -5.67
CA LEU A 22 -3.38 -5.95 -4.66
C LEU A 22 -4.87 -5.80 -4.98
N ALA A 23 -5.67 -6.80 -4.63
CA ALA A 23 -7.11 -6.72 -4.63
C ALA A 23 -7.63 -6.91 -3.20
N PHE A 24 -8.28 -5.89 -2.65
CA PHE A 24 -8.98 -6.04 -1.38
C PHE A 24 -10.38 -6.56 -1.62
N LYS A 25 -10.76 -7.64 -0.93
CA LYS A 25 -12.11 -8.21 -0.97
C LYS A 25 -13.04 -7.30 -0.17
N LEU A 26 -13.74 -6.43 -0.87
CA LEU A 26 -14.61 -5.42 -0.28
C LEU A 26 -16.07 -5.88 -0.33
N ARG A 27 -16.66 -6.08 0.84
CA ARG A 27 -18.09 -6.32 1.01
C ARG A 27 -18.82 -5.01 1.20
N LEU A 28 -19.86 -4.80 0.39
CA LEU A 28 -20.83 -3.72 0.57
C LEU A 28 -22.16 -4.33 0.98
N THR A 29 -22.82 -3.75 1.99
CA THR A 29 -24.14 -4.19 2.44
C THR A 29 -25.04 -2.97 2.61
N ASP A 30 -26.21 -2.98 1.97
CA ASP A 30 -27.24 -1.98 2.19
C ASP A 30 -28.11 -2.38 3.39
N THR A 31 -28.48 -1.42 4.22
CA THR A 31 -29.40 -1.62 5.34
C THR A 31 -30.79 -2.05 4.86
N ASN A 32 -31.19 -1.72 3.63
CA ASN A 32 -32.42 -2.18 3.01
C ASN A 32 -32.12 -3.28 1.94
N PRO A 33 -32.28 -4.57 2.27
CA PRO A 33 -31.92 -5.67 1.37
C PRO A 33 -32.78 -5.76 0.10
N GLU A 34 -33.98 -5.16 0.09
CA GLU A 34 -34.86 -5.13 -1.07
C GLU A 34 -34.57 -3.98 -2.03
N GLN A 35 -33.80 -3.00 -1.59
CA GLN A 35 -33.40 -1.85 -2.41
C GLN A 35 -32.50 -2.32 -3.56
N THR A 36 -32.85 -1.94 -4.78
CA THR A 36 -31.97 -2.15 -5.93
C THR A 36 -30.96 -1.02 -6.02
N ILE A 37 -29.69 -1.32 -5.81
CA ILE A 37 -28.59 -0.43 -6.13
C ILE A 37 -28.21 -0.69 -7.58
N HIS A 38 -28.30 0.31 -8.44
CA HIS A 38 -27.95 0.18 -9.86
C HIS A 38 -26.45 0.21 -10.08
N THR A 39 -25.77 1.13 -9.38
CA THR A 39 -24.32 1.22 -9.40
C THR A 39 -23.84 2.13 -8.27
N VAL A 40 -22.58 1.98 -7.88
CA VAL A 40 -21.91 2.90 -6.96
C VAL A 40 -20.63 3.40 -7.61
N ALA A 41 -20.52 4.70 -7.84
CA ALA A 41 -19.25 5.34 -8.18
C ALA A 41 -18.45 5.53 -6.90
N LEU A 42 -17.61 4.55 -6.56
CA LEU A 42 -16.89 4.47 -5.30
C LEU A 42 -15.50 5.09 -5.40
N ARG A 43 -15.15 5.90 -4.42
CA ARG A 43 -13.79 6.36 -4.14
C ARG A 43 -13.37 5.86 -2.78
N CYS A 44 -12.15 5.40 -2.68
CA CYS A 44 -11.55 4.91 -1.45
C CYS A 44 -10.20 5.59 -1.24
N GLN A 45 -10.01 6.23 -0.09
CA GLN A 45 -8.72 6.70 0.40
C GLN A 45 -8.18 5.66 1.37
N ILE A 46 -6.95 5.20 1.15
CA ILE A 46 -6.32 4.17 1.98
C ILE A 46 -5.17 4.78 2.76
N GLN A 47 -5.22 4.66 4.08
CA GLN A 47 -4.20 5.15 5.01
C GLN A 47 -3.54 3.97 5.74
N LEU A 48 -2.22 4.04 5.89
CA LEU A 48 -1.44 3.18 6.77
C LEU A 48 -1.51 3.79 8.18
N GLU A 49 -2.14 3.10 9.13
CA GLU A 49 -2.25 3.54 10.53
C GLU A 49 -0.96 3.17 11.30
N VAL A 50 0.18 3.72 10.88
CA VAL A 50 1.50 3.39 11.43
C VAL A 50 1.62 3.62 12.93
N THR A 51 0.84 4.56 13.47
CA THR A 51 0.80 4.87 14.91
C THR A 51 0.13 3.78 15.75
N ARG A 52 -0.61 2.86 15.11
CA ARG A 52 -1.32 1.75 15.77
C ARG A 52 -0.54 0.44 15.77
N ARG A 53 0.63 0.40 15.13
CA ARG A 53 1.49 -0.78 15.10
C ARG A 53 2.54 -0.71 16.21
N LYS A 54 2.89 -1.87 16.77
CA LYS A 54 4.09 -2.06 17.60
C LYS A 54 5.26 -2.45 16.70
N TYR A 55 6.41 -1.86 16.95
CA TYR A 55 7.63 -2.07 16.17
C TYR A 55 8.67 -2.83 16.98
N THR A 56 9.30 -3.82 16.37
CA THR A 56 10.46 -4.51 16.93
C THR A 56 11.70 -3.61 16.83
N PRO A 57 12.79 -3.89 17.57
CA PRO A 57 14.06 -3.18 17.39
C PRO A 57 14.57 -3.23 15.94
N GLU A 58 14.42 -4.37 15.26
CA GLU A 58 14.76 -4.53 13.84
C GLU A 58 13.92 -3.65 12.92
N ASP A 59 12.59 -3.58 13.13
CA ASP A 59 11.72 -2.67 12.40
C ASP A 59 12.15 -1.21 12.62
N GLN A 60 12.52 -0.85 13.86
CA GLN A 60 12.93 0.50 14.23
C GLN A 60 14.20 0.93 13.50
N GLU A 61 15.19 0.06 13.43
CA GLU A 61 16.45 0.31 12.72
C GLU A 61 16.19 0.53 11.22
N ARG A 62 15.43 -0.34 10.59
CA ARG A 62 15.11 -0.24 9.15
C ARG A 62 14.25 0.97 8.78
N LEU A 63 13.48 1.49 9.73
CA LEU A 63 12.60 2.64 9.52
C LEU A 63 13.21 3.98 9.92
N LEU A 64 14.50 4.02 10.32
CA LEU A 64 15.21 5.25 10.67
C LEU A 64 15.16 6.30 9.56
N ASP A 65 15.37 5.89 8.30
CA ASP A 65 15.32 6.79 7.13
C ASP A 65 13.95 7.41 6.92
N LEU A 66 12.87 6.71 7.31
CA LEU A 66 11.50 7.18 7.12
C LEU A 66 10.98 8.02 8.28
N PHE A 67 11.29 7.64 9.52
CA PHE A 67 10.71 8.24 10.73
C PHE A 67 11.70 8.89 11.68
N GLY A 68 12.99 8.75 11.42
CA GLY A 68 14.05 9.22 12.31
C GLY A 68 14.16 8.38 13.58
N GLU A 69 14.82 8.92 14.59
CA GLU A 69 15.12 8.24 15.85
C GLU A 69 13.89 7.74 16.60
N PRO A 70 13.84 6.45 17.02
CA PRO A 70 12.68 5.85 17.69
C PRO A 70 12.25 6.58 18.97
N SER A 71 13.18 7.19 19.68
CA SER A 71 12.92 8.00 20.89
C SER A 71 11.97 9.19 20.61
N ARG A 72 11.90 9.65 19.36
CA ARG A 72 11.07 10.77 18.93
C ARG A 72 9.76 10.35 18.27
N TRP A 73 9.52 9.06 18.07
CA TRP A 73 8.35 8.55 17.33
C TRP A 73 7.00 8.95 17.94
N GLY A 74 6.95 9.13 19.25
CA GLY A 74 5.75 9.68 19.90
C GLY A 74 5.31 11.06 19.35
N GLN A 75 6.27 11.80 18.75
CA GLN A 75 6.03 13.12 18.17
C GLN A 75 6.06 13.11 16.64
N THR A 76 6.84 12.22 16.02
CA THR A 76 7.12 12.21 14.57
C THR A 76 6.25 11.26 13.77
N LEU A 77 5.81 10.13 14.37
CA LEU A 77 4.92 9.21 13.67
C LEU A 77 3.57 9.87 13.33
N ARG A 78 3.19 9.75 12.07
CA ARG A 78 1.88 10.14 11.56
C ARG A 78 1.40 9.05 10.60
N ASN A 79 0.08 8.83 10.57
CA ASN A 79 -0.49 7.95 9.57
C ASN A 79 -0.08 8.41 8.16
N LEU A 80 0.22 7.45 7.32
CA LEU A 80 0.65 7.71 5.95
C LEU A 80 -0.53 7.53 5.00
N LEU A 81 -0.75 8.50 4.12
CA LEU A 81 -1.61 8.26 2.97
C LEU A 81 -0.90 7.24 2.07
N TRP A 82 -1.54 6.09 1.87
CA TRP A 82 -1.00 5.10 0.94
C TRP A 82 -1.39 5.46 -0.49
N THR A 83 -2.69 5.40 -0.79
CA THR A 83 -3.17 5.69 -2.15
C THR A 83 -4.66 5.99 -2.16
N HIS A 84 -5.16 6.35 -3.33
CA HIS A 84 -6.58 6.41 -3.65
C HIS A 84 -6.93 5.35 -4.67
N ALA A 85 -8.02 4.63 -4.45
CA ALA A 85 -8.60 3.68 -5.38
C ALA A 85 -10.00 4.14 -5.81
N ASN A 86 -10.32 3.93 -7.08
CA ASN A 86 -11.64 4.24 -7.62
C ASN A 86 -12.21 3.00 -8.27
N LEU A 87 -13.51 2.78 -8.09
CA LEU A 87 -14.20 1.60 -8.62
C LEU A 87 -15.64 1.94 -8.94
N VAL A 88 -16.15 1.35 -10.00
CA VAL A 88 -17.58 1.32 -10.30
C VAL A 88 -18.13 -0.03 -9.85
N VAL A 89 -18.96 -0.02 -8.80
CA VAL A 89 -19.61 -1.22 -8.28
C VAL A 89 -20.80 -1.55 -9.18
N PRO A 90 -20.89 -2.78 -9.70
CA PRO A 90 -22.05 -3.20 -10.50
C PRO A 90 -23.35 -3.25 -9.68
N SER A 91 -24.48 -3.46 -10.36
CA SER A 91 -25.78 -3.55 -9.71
C SER A 91 -25.86 -4.72 -8.73
N PHE A 92 -26.49 -4.46 -7.57
CA PHE A 92 -26.73 -5.47 -6.54
C PHE A 92 -27.99 -5.16 -5.72
N LYS A 93 -28.41 -6.14 -4.90
CA LYS A 93 -29.39 -5.99 -3.82
C LYS A 93 -28.82 -6.56 -2.54
N GLY A 94 -29.14 -5.93 -1.43
CA GLY A 94 -28.69 -6.32 -0.10
C GLY A 94 -27.19 -6.28 0.05
N THR A 95 -26.46 -7.29 -0.44
CA THR A 95 -25.01 -7.41 -0.25
C THR A 95 -24.31 -7.78 -1.56
N THR A 96 -23.10 -7.22 -1.74
CA THR A 96 -22.17 -7.63 -2.80
C THR A 96 -20.76 -7.72 -2.29
N LEU A 97 -19.95 -8.58 -2.91
CA LEU A 97 -18.51 -8.71 -2.67
C LEU A 97 -17.78 -8.39 -3.97
N ILE A 98 -16.84 -7.48 -3.91
CA ILE A 98 -16.07 -7.01 -5.06
C ILE A 98 -14.59 -6.93 -4.76
N ASP A 99 -13.78 -6.94 -5.79
CA ASP A 99 -12.35 -6.68 -5.71
C ASP A 99 -12.08 -5.19 -5.87
N LEU A 100 -11.51 -4.56 -4.82
CA LEU A 100 -11.01 -3.20 -4.89
C LEU A 100 -9.54 -3.23 -5.29
N PRO A 101 -9.19 -2.86 -6.55
CA PRO A 101 -7.81 -2.91 -7.03
C PRO A 101 -7.00 -1.76 -6.45
N VAL A 102 -5.81 -2.08 -5.93
CA VAL A 102 -4.85 -1.13 -5.36
C VAL A 102 -3.50 -1.29 -6.04
N PRO A 103 -3.14 -0.39 -6.97
CA PRO A 103 -1.82 -0.39 -7.58
C PRO A 103 -0.73 -0.13 -6.54
N CYS A 104 0.33 -0.92 -6.57
CA CYS A 104 1.44 -0.90 -5.62
C CYS A 104 2.77 -0.61 -6.31
N THR A 105 2.78 0.33 -7.26
CA THR A 105 3.99 0.74 -7.95
C THR A 105 4.83 1.66 -7.08
N PHE A 106 6.15 1.54 -7.18
CA PHE A 106 7.10 2.35 -6.41
C PHE A 106 6.91 3.85 -6.64
N ASP A 107 6.68 4.26 -7.87
CA ASP A 107 6.59 5.68 -8.25
C ASP A 107 5.46 6.44 -7.55
N PHE A 108 4.37 5.76 -7.24
CA PHE A 108 3.21 6.37 -6.60
C PHE A 108 3.23 6.26 -5.07
N ASN A 109 4.10 5.40 -4.51
CA ASN A 109 4.01 5.00 -3.11
C ASN A 109 5.38 4.91 -2.41
N VAL A 110 6.29 5.81 -2.70
CA VAL A 110 7.67 5.76 -2.16
C VAL A 110 7.69 5.58 -0.65
N ALA A 111 6.91 6.37 0.10
CA ALA A 111 6.85 6.26 1.56
C ALA A 111 6.22 4.94 2.02
N ALA A 112 5.16 4.48 1.34
CA ALA A 112 4.52 3.21 1.66
C ALA A 112 5.44 2.02 1.34
N THR A 113 6.14 2.05 0.21
CA THR A 113 7.11 1.01 -0.16
C THR A 113 8.23 0.91 0.87
N LYS A 114 8.88 2.02 1.21
CA LYS A 114 9.90 2.07 2.27
C LYS A 114 9.36 1.55 3.60
N TYR A 115 8.12 1.88 3.93
CA TYR A 115 7.49 1.43 5.16
C TYR A 115 7.32 -0.10 5.17
N PHE A 116 6.75 -0.69 4.11
CA PHE A 116 6.56 -2.14 4.03
C PHE A 116 7.89 -2.90 3.98
N ASP A 117 8.87 -2.40 3.24
CA ASP A 117 10.19 -3.02 3.13
C ASP A 117 10.97 -2.97 4.45
N GLY A 118 10.76 -1.92 5.26
CA GLY A 118 11.34 -1.80 6.59
C GLY A 118 10.74 -2.74 7.63
N LEU A 119 9.61 -3.39 7.35
CA LEU A 119 8.96 -4.28 8.30
C LEU A 119 9.42 -5.73 8.13
N ALA A 120 9.86 -6.36 9.21
CA ALA A 120 10.28 -7.76 9.17
C ALA A 120 9.09 -8.72 8.98
N ASN A 121 8.00 -8.55 9.74
CA ASN A 121 6.85 -9.45 9.76
C ASN A 121 5.60 -8.76 10.33
N GLY A 122 4.52 -9.55 10.50
CA GLY A 122 3.30 -9.13 11.18
C GLY A 122 2.30 -8.48 10.24
N GLU A 123 1.49 -7.58 10.78
CA GLU A 123 0.37 -6.96 10.07
C GLU A 123 0.46 -5.43 10.15
N VAL A 124 0.04 -4.76 9.09
CA VAL A 124 -0.08 -3.31 9.01
C VAL A 124 -1.55 -2.93 9.18
N PRO A 125 -1.92 -2.20 10.25
CA PRO A 125 -3.25 -1.63 10.37
C PRO A 125 -3.47 -0.61 9.24
N ILE A 126 -4.56 -0.76 8.50
CA ILE A 126 -4.97 0.17 7.46
C ILE A 126 -6.40 0.64 7.70
N CYS A 127 -6.68 1.87 7.31
CA CYS A 127 -8.01 2.46 7.30
C CYS A 127 -8.38 2.83 5.87
N LEU A 128 -9.52 2.32 5.41
CA LEU A 128 -10.11 2.62 4.13
C LEU A 128 -11.29 3.55 4.37
N GLN A 129 -11.23 4.75 3.83
CA GLN A 129 -12.28 5.75 3.93
C GLN A 129 -13.02 5.85 2.60
N PHE A 130 -14.33 5.70 2.64
CA PHE A 130 -15.15 5.61 1.44
C PHE A 130 -15.94 6.88 1.20
N SER A 131 -16.03 7.25 -0.08
CA SER A 131 -16.85 8.36 -0.55
C SER A 131 -17.37 8.03 -1.96
N GLY A 132 -18.30 8.82 -2.45
CA GLY A 132 -18.81 8.63 -3.79
C GLY A 132 -20.32 8.79 -3.90
N THR A 133 -20.87 8.21 -4.95
CA THR A 133 -22.28 8.39 -5.32
C THR A 133 -22.95 7.05 -5.55
N ILE A 134 -24.12 6.87 -4.93
CA ILE A 134 -24.98 5.69 -5.05
C ILE A 134 -26.12 6.03 -6.01
N PHE A 135 -26.29 5.23 -7.05
CA PHE A 135 -27.43 5.28 -7.96
C PHE A 135 -28.36 4.10 -7.65
N TYR A 136 -29.60 4.38 -7.30
CA TYR A 136 -30.53 3.37 -6.81
C TYR A 136 -31.95 3.58 -7.33
N ALA A 137 -32.79 2.54 -7.27
CA ALA A 137 -34.18 2.61 -7.63
C ALA A 137 -35.02 3.22 -6.49
N SER A 138 -35.90 4.17 -6.81
CA SER A 138 -36.96 4.59 -5.87
C SER A 138 -38.01 3.50 -5.67
N ALA A 139 -38.89 3.66 -4.70
CA ALA A 139 -40.03 2.77 -4.51
C ALA A 139 -40.96 2.72 -5.74
N GLU A 140 -40.99 3.77 -6.55
CA GLU A 140 -41.77 3.92 -7.77
C GLU A 140 -41.01 3.45 -9.03
N GLY A 141 -39.80 2.91 -8.87
CA GLY A 141 -38.96 2.40 -9.97
C GLY A 141 -38.13 3.48 -10.69
N GLY A 142 -38.19 4.75 -10.28
CA GLY A 142 -37.37 5.82 -10.85
C GLY A 142 -35.94 5.79 -10.35
N LEU A 143 -34.98 6.31 -11.14
CA LEU A 143 -33.59 6.45 -10.74
C LEU A 143 -33.44 7.59 -9.72
N GLN A 144 -32.76 7.28 -8.63
CA GLN A 144 -32.39 8.22 -7.57
C GLN A 144 -30.89 8.22 -7.33
N VAL A 145 -30.39 9.30 -6.73
CA VAL A 145 -28.95 9.50 -6.44
C VAL A 145 -28.79 9.92 -4.99
N ALA A 146 -27.81 9.33 -4.31
CA ALA A 146 -27.43 9.69 -2.95
C ALA A 146 -25.90 9.68 -2.78
N PRO A 147 -25.31 10.58 -1.99
CA PRO A 147 -23.91 10.50 -1.62
C PRO A 147 -23.68 9.36 -0.61
N ILE A 148 -22.49 8.79 -0.62
CA ILE A 148 -21.99 7.98 0.50
C ILE A 148 -21.71 8.92 1.65
N SER A 149 -22.15 8.55 2.88
CA SER A 149 -21.89 9.37 4.08
C SER A 149 -20.38 9.45 4.35
N TRP A 150 -19.92 10.62 4.82
CA TRP A 150 -18.52 10.94 5.07
C TRP A 150 -17.85 10.10 6.17
N ASP A 151 -18.64 9.47 7.05
CA ASP A 151 -18.19 8.65 8.17
C ASP A 151 -17.92 7.18 7.79
N LYS A 152 -18.11 6.81 6.53
CA LYS A 152 -17.96 5.43 6.08
C LYS A 152 -16.50 5.04 5.98
N GLU A 153 -16.10 4.10 6.83
CA GLU A 153 -14.75 3.55 6.85
C GLU A 153 -14.76 2.04 7.11
N ALA A 154 -13.69 1.37 6.72
CA ALA A 154 -13.38 0.01 7.12
C ALA A 154 -11.93 -0.09 7.55
N ARG A 155 -11.65 -0.88 8.58
CA ARG A 155 -10.29 -1.18 9.03
C ARG A 155 -9.94 -2.61 8.71
N PHE A 156 -8.68 -2.79 8.34
CA PHE A 156 -8.16 -4.11 8.03
C PHE A 156 -6.71 -4.21 8.52
N LYS A 157 -6.26 -5.40 8.83
CA LYS A 157 -4.85 -5.69 9.16
C LYS A 157 -4.24 -6.41 8.00
N LEU A 158 -3.49 -5.70 7.17
CA LEU A 158 -2.81 -6.27 6.01
C LEU A 158 -1.55 -7.02 6.46
N PRO A 159 -1.45 -8.34 6.22
CA PRO A 159 -0.22 -9.08 6.48
C PRO A 159 0.94 -8.55 5.63
N VAL A 160 2.07 -8.23 6.26
CA VAL A 160 3.29 -7.79 5.56
C VAL A 160 3.74 -8.81 4.51
N LYS A 161 3.49 -10.09 4.79
CA LYS A 161 3.80 -11.18 3.86
C LYS A 161 3.13 -11.01 2.49
N ILE A 162 1.86 -10.56 2.43
CA ILE A 162 1.15 -10.36 1.16
C ILE A 162 1.86 -9.31 0.30
N TRP A 163 2.28 -8.20 0.92
CA TRP A 163 3.08 -7.17 0.24
C TRP A 163 4.40 -7.75 -0.28
N ARG A 164 5.12 -8.46 0.58
CA ARG A 164 6.43 -9.01 0.25
C ARG A 164 6.35 -10.06 -0.87
N ASP A 165 5.40 -11.00 -0.78
CA ASP A 165 5.20 -12.03 -1.80
C ASP A 165 4.85 -11.40 -3.16
N MET A 166 4.06 -10.33 -3.16
CA MET A 166 3.76 -9.58 -4.37
C MET A 166 5.03 -8.96 -4.96
N MET A 167 5.78 -8.20 -4.15
CA MET A 167 6.99 -7.52 -4.64
C MET A 167 8.03 -8.51 -5.13
N GLU A 168 8.24 -9.62 -4.42
CA GLU A 168 9.16 -10.70 -4.85
C GLU A 168 8.71 -11.36 -6.15
N SER A 169 7.41 -11.51 -6.37
CA SER A 169 6.87 -12.08 -7.62
C SER A 169 7.10 -11.17 -8.83
N TYR A 170 7.03 -9.85 -8.66
CA TYR A 170 7.23 -8.89 -9.76
C TYR A 170 8.69 -8.47 -9.93
N PHE A 171 9.42 -8.40 -8.83
CA PHE A 171 10.79 -7.88 -8.78
C PHE A 171 11.67 -8.81 -7.93
N PRO A 172 11.89 -10.05 -8.39
CA PRO A 172 12.65 -11.02 -7.62
C PRO A 172 14.06 -10.51 -7.33
N ASN A 173 14.47 -10.63 -6.05
CA ASN A 173 15.79 -10.21 -5.56
C ASN A 173 16.17 -8.77 -5.97
N SER A 174 15.20 -7.85 -5.95
CA SER A 174 15.42 -6.46 -6.38
C SER A 174 15.08 -5.46 -5.29
N ALA A 175 15.82 -4.36 -5.26
CA ALA A 175 15.55 -3.21 -4.40
C ALA A 175 15.56 -1.92 -5.24
N TRP A 176 14.94 -0.87 -4.72
CA TRP A 176 14.79 0.40 -5.42
C TRP A 176 15.54 1.51 -4.71
N LEU A 177 16.32 2.26 -5.48
CA LEU A 177 17.05 3.43 -5.00
C LEU A 177 16.67 4.66 -5.83
N CYS A 178 16.23 5.72 -5.17
CA CYS A 178 15.98 7.01 -5.80
C CYS A 178 17.13 7.96 -5.49
N LEU A 179 17.81 8.44 -6.53
CA LEU A 179 18.92 9.38 -6.44
C LEU A 179 18.55 10.73 -7.07
N HIS A 180 19.12 11.82 -6.55
CA HIS A 180 19.12 13.07 -7.29
C HIS A 180 19.87 12.90 -8.61
N LYS A 181 19.37 13.58 -9.65
CA LYS A 181 19.92 13.46 -11.01
C LYS A 181 21.44 13.68 -11.06
N ASP A 182 21.94 14.71 -10.37
CA ASP A 182 23.37 15.03 -10.36
C ASP A 182 24.22 13.90 -9.74
N ALA A 183 23.70 13.21 -8.71
CA ALA A 183 24.36 12.08 -8.10
C ALA A 183 24.36 10.88 -9.06
N PHE A 184 23.23 10.64 -9.69
CA PHE A 184 23.08 9.58 -10.71
C PHE A 184 24.03 9.82 -11.89
N ASP A 185 24.08 11.06 -12.44
CA ASP A 185 24.93 11.39 -13.59
C ASP A 185 26.41 11.19 -13.26
N ARG A 186 26.87 11.54 -12.05
CA ARG A 186 28.24 11.28 -11.59
C ARG A 186 28.53 9.78 -11.47
N LEU A 187 27.60 9.01 -10.91
CA LEU A 187 27.72 7.56 -10.79
C LEU A 187 27.76 6.89 -12.16
N TYR A 188 26.91 7.33 -13.08
CA TYR A 188 26.91 6.86 -14.46
C TYR A 188 28.22 7.14 -15.20
N GLN A 189 28.75 8.38 -15.06
CA GLN A 189 30.06 8.74 -15.63
C GLN A 189 31.19 7.88 -15.07
N TYR A 190 31.16 7.61 -13.77
CA TYR A 190 32.12 6.70 -13.14
C TYR A 190 32.05 5.30 -13.76
N LYS A 191 30.86 4.72 -13.85
CA LYS A 191 30.61 3.42 -14.47
C LYS A 191 31.16 3.36 -15.88
N VAL A 192 30.81 4.33 -16.74
CA VAL A 192 31.25 4.38 -18.14
C VAL A 192 32.77 4.56 -18.25
N ARG A 193 33.36 5.48 -17.48
CA ARG A 193 34.82 5.75 -17.51
C ARG A 193 35.64 4.52 -17.14
N HIS A 194 35.15 3.70 -16.24
CA HIS A 194 35.82 2.49 -15.77
C HIS A 194 35.42 1.22 -16.52
N GLY A 195 34.53 1.32 -17.53
CA GLY A 195 34.08 0.18 -18.34
C GLY A 195 33.35 -0.89 -17.51
N ILE A 196 32.63 -0.49 -16.45
CA ILE A 196 31.95 -1.43 -15.57
C ILE A 196 30.61 -1.81 -16.20
N PRO A 197 30.29 -3.12 -16.38
CA PRO A 197 29.11 -3.54 -17.11
C PRO A 197 27.80 -3.36 -16.31
N THR A 198 27.82 -3.57 -14.99
CA THR A 198 26.61 -3.59 -14.14
C THR A 198 26.62 -2.45 -13.09
N TRP A 199 25.46 -2.19 -12.51
CA TRP A 199 25.34 -1.24 -11.38
C TRP A 199 25.84 -1.87 -10.08
N GLU A 200 25.61 -3.14 -9.89
CA GLU A 200 26.05 -3.93 -8.75
C GLU A 200 27.58 -3.85 -8.62
N GLU A 201 28.31 -4.18 -9.68
CA GLU A 201 29.78 -4.05 -9.69
C GLU A 201 30.27 -2.61 -9.47
N THR A 202 29.47 -1.62 -9.93
CA THR A 202 29.81 -0.22 -9.72
C THR A 202 29.71 0.14 -8.25
N LEU A 203 28.64 -0.32 -7.58
CA LEU A 203 28.40 -0.08 -6.16
C LEU A 203 29.41 -0.84 -5.30
N GLU A 204 29.72 -2.10 -5.62
CA GLU A 204 30.74 -2.91 -4.93
C GLU A 204 32.13 -2.26 -4.96
N ARG A 205 32.48 -1.56 -6.06
CA ARG A 205 33.75 -0.83 -6.14
C ARG A 205 33.80 0.47 -5.35
N ILE A 206 32.65 1.07 -5.07
CA ILE A 206 32.56 2.38 -4.39
C ILE A 206 32.31 2.20 -2.89
N ILE A 207 31.55 1.16 -2.53
CA ILE A 207 31.23 0.86 -1.13
C ILE A 207 32.43 0.08 -0.54
N PRO A 208 33.12 0.62 0.48
CA PRO A 208 34.18 -0.14 1.15
C PRO A 208 33.57 -1.39 1.78
N VAL A 209 34.25 -2.52 1.59
CA VAL A 209 33.92 -3.74 2.34
C VAL A 209 34.31 -3.47 3.80
N GLU A 210 33.32 -3.32 4.68
CA GLU A 210 33.60 -3.36 6.12
C GLU A 210 34.09 -4.78 6.44
N GLU A 211 35.38 -4.93 6.72
CA GLU A 211 35.93 -6.16 7.28
C GLU A 211 35.18 -6.41 8.60
N THR A 212 34.31 -7.40 8.61
CA THR A 212 33.70 -7.89 9.85
C THR A 212 34.85 -8.39 10.71
N GLU A 213 35.24 -7.63 11.72
CA GLU A 213 36.15 -8.11 12.76
C GLU A 213 35.56 -9.37 13.37
N GLU A 214 35.97 -10.52 12.87
CA GLU A 214 35.85 -11.77 13.59
C GLU A 214 36.60 -11.55 14.92
N LYS A 215 35.84 -11.33 15.99
CA LYS A 215 36.36 -11.48 17.34
C LYS A 215 36.87 -12.89 17.50
N VAL A 216 38.16 -13.06 17.20
CA VAL A 216 38.94 -14.20 17.68
C VAL A 216 38.93 -14.11 19.20
N MET A 217 38.01 -14.85 19.83
CA MET A 217 38.11 -15.15 21.24
C MET A 217 39.19 -16.21 21.37
N GLY A 218 40.36 -15.77 21.79
CA GLY A 218 41.42 -16.62 22.40
C GLY A 218 41.07 -16.94 23.85
#